data_924a3092f887c7df4d90950c2c2db9ac
#
_entry.id   924a3092f887c7df4d90950c2c2db9ac
#
_cell.length_a   1.000
_cell.length_b   1.000
_cell.length_c   1.000
_cell.angle_alpha   90.00
_cell.angle_beta   90.00
_cell.angle_gamma   90.00
#
_symmetry.space_group_name_H-M   'P 1'
#
loop_
_entity.id
_entity.type
_entity.pdbx_description
1 polymer ?
#
loop_
_entity_poly.entity_id
_entity_poly.type
_entity_poly.pdbx_seq_one_letter_code
_entity_poly.pdbx_strand_id
1 'polypeptide(L)'
;MIQFKKGNPRWGYTRIRDYLVYLGHKIGETTVKNILIEKGYDPEPGLTCKTTWKEFLKSHWHVFAACDLFSIELFVKGKLVRYMVFFAIHVATRKVEILGVDAQPNGPWMEQIARNASGEGGFLAGKKYLIHDCDSLYTERFDSLLKAAGVEALKLPPRSPDLNPHAERFVRSVKEECLALLILSSEEQLRYVLGEYLQYYHHERIHQGLHKIIEPQHEGNQGEIICIERLGGLLKSYHRKAA
;
A
#
# COMPACT_ATOMS: atom_id res chain seq x y z
N MET A 1 -2.85 -9.26 -41.41
CA MET A 1 -1.87 -8.31 -40.85
C MET A 1 -2.43 -7.48 -39.67
N ILE A 2 -3.40 -6.61 -39.87
CA ILE A 2 -4.01 -5.77 -38.81
C ILE A 2 -4.60 -6.61 -37.67
N GLN A 3 -5.23 -7.71 -37.95
CA GLN A 3 -5.73 -8.64 -36.93
C GLN A 3 -4.60 -9.24 -36.08
N PHE A 4 -3.42 -9.55 -36.67
CA PHE A 4 -2.27 -10.02 -35.93
C PHE A 4 -1.76 -8.96 -34.97
N LYS A 5 -1.69 -7.70 -35.43
CA LYS A 5 -1.29 -6.57 -34.56
C LYS A 5 -2.29 -6.28 -33.45
N LYS A 6 -3.60 -6.35 -33.73
CA LYS A 6 -4.67 -6.18 -32.74
C LYS A 6 -4.65 -7.27 -31.65
N GLY A 7 -4.51 -8.53 -32.08
CA GLY A 7 -4.44 -9.68 -31.18
C GLY A 7 -3.11 -9.76 -30.40
N ASN A 8 -2.04 -9.16 -30.94
CA ASN A 8 -0.70 -9.21 -30.39
C ASN A 8 -0.03 -7.83 -30.45
N PRO A 9 -0.41 -6.88 -29.57
CA PRO A 9 0.08 -5.48 -29.63
C PRO A 9 1.61 -5.33 -29.59
N ARG A 10 2.30 -6.31 -28.98
CA ARG A 10 3.76 -6.32 -28.84
C ARG A 10 4.52 -6.91 -30.03
N TRP A 11 3.84 -7.46 -31.05
CA TRP A 11 4.54 -7.98 -32.22
C TRP A 11 5.06 -6.84 -33.09
N GLY A 12 6.35 -6.88 -33.39
CA GLY A 12 7.00 -6.01 -34.37
C GLY A 12 6.67 -6.46 -35.80
N TYR A 13 6.97 -5.57 -36.76
CA TYR A 13 6.69 -5.80 -38.19
C TYR A 13 7.37 -7.07 -38.73
N THR A 14 8.60 -7.39 -38.30
CA THR A 14 9.34 -8.59 -38.70
C THR A 14 8.57 -9.85 -38.36
N ARG A 15 8.10 -9.95 -37.12
CA ARG A 15 7.34 -11.13 -36.66
C ARG A 15 6.00 -11.28 -37.41
N ILE A 16 5.34 -10.17 -37.69
CA ILE A 16 4.08 -10.16 -38.46
C ILE A 16 4.37 -10.60 -39.91
N ARG A 17 5.47 -10.10 -40.52
CA ARG A 17 5.92 -10.54 -41.87
C ARG A 17 6.17 -12.06 -41.87
N ASP A 18 6.91 -12.59 -40.90
CA ASP A 18 7.26 -14.01 -40.86
C ASP A 18 6.01 -14.91 -40.78
N TYR A 19 5.03 -14.53 -39.99
CA TYR A 19 3.75 -15.24 -39.95
C TYR A 19 2.98 -15.14 -41.26
N LEU A 20 3.00 -14.01 -41.93
CA LEU A 20 2.37 -13.86 -43.26
C LEU A 20 3.07 -14.74 -44.31
N VAL A 21 4.41 -14.78 -44.29
CA VAL A 21 5.19 -15.66 -45.19
C VAL A 21 4.89 -17.13 -44.89
N TYR A 22 4.83 -17.53 -43.61
CA TYR A 22 4.46 -18.88 -43.22
C TYR A 22 3.05 -19.29 -43.73
N LEU A 23 2.13 -18.33 -43.78
CA LEU A 23 0.79 -18.54 -44.33
C LEU A 23 0.73 -18.43 -45.86
N GLY A 24 1.88 -18.38 -46.55
CA GLY A 24 1.96 -18.40 -48.01
C GLY A 24 1.91 -17.03 -48.71
N HIS A 25 1.93 -15.92 -47.93
CA HIS A 25 1.90 -14.58 -48.52
C HIS A 25 3.33 -14.07 -48.78
N LYS A 26 3.64 -13.71 -50.02
CA LYS A 26 4.91 -13.05 -50.37
C LYS A 26 4.84 -11.56 -50.08
N ILE A 27 5.35 -11.15 -48.96
CA ILE A 27 5.34 -9.74 -48.51
C ILE A 27 6.68 -9.34 -47.91
N GLY A 28 7.15 -8.14 -48.24
CA GLY A 28 8.38 -7.58 -47.71
C GLY A 28 8.16 -6.86 -46.37
N GLU A 29 9.25 -6.75 -45.57
CA GLU A 29 9.25 -6.07 -44.29
C GLU A 29 8.80 -4.61 -44.42
N THR A 30 9.34 -3.88 -45.39
CA THR A 30 9.01 -2.47 -45.62
C THR A 30 7.53 -2.28 -45.90
N THR A 31 6.90 -3.19 -46.67
CA THR A 31 5.46 -3.15 -46.96
C THR A 31 4.65 -3.34 -45.67
N VAL A 32 5.03 -4.30 -44.83
CA VAL A 32 4.35 -4.52 -43.52
C VAL A 32 4.50 -3.32 -42.61
N LYS A 33 5.69 -2.73 -42.54
CA LYS A 33 5.99 -1.52 -41.76
C LYS A 33 5.11 -0.35 -42.21
N ASN A 34 5.11 -0.05 -43.52
CA ASN A 34 4.34 1.07 -44.05
C ASN A 34 2.82 0.93 -43.83
N ILE A 35 2.26 -0.27 -44.03
CA ILE A 35 0.84 -0.52 -43.78
C ILE A 35 0.49 -0.36 -42.28
N LEU A 36 1.37 -0.78 -41.36
CA LEU A 36 1.14 -0.60 -39.94
C LEU A 36 1.14 0.89 -39.57
N ILE A 37 2.10 1.66 -40.09
CA ILE A 37 2.18 3.12 -39.87
C ILE A 37 0.95 3.82 -40.41
N GLU A 38 0.55 3.52 -41.64
CA GLU A 38 -0.65 4.10 -42.30
C GLU A 38 -1.94 3.86 -41.50
N LYS A 39 -2.03 2.70 -40.81
CA LYS A 39 -3.17 2.35 -39.98
C LYS A 39 -3.01 2.78 -38.51
N GLY A 40 -2.00 3.61 -38.20
CA GLY A 40 -1.76 4.17 -36.86
C GLY A 40 -1.22 3.18 -35.82
N TYR A 41 -0.63 2.06 -36.26
CA TYR A 41 0.02 1.13 -35.37
C TYR A 41 1.53 1.35 -35.37
N ASP A 42 2.14 1.35 -34.18
CA ASP A 42 3.60 1.34 -34.08
C ASP A 42 4.13 0.00 -34.67
N PRO A 43 4.94 0.05 -35.75
CA PRO A 43 5.48 -1.16 -36.37
C PRO A 43 6.59 -1.81 -35.52
N GLU A 44 7.27 -1.02 -34.71
CA GLU A 44 8.30 -1.45 -33.76
C GLU A 44 7.89 -1.01 -32.36
N PRO A 45 6.97 -1.71 -31.70
CA PRO A 45 6.68 -1.40 -30.32
C PRO A 45 7.97 -1.56 -29.53
N GLY A 46 8.55 -0.44 -29.12
CA GLY A 46 9.84 -0.39 -28.46
C GLY A 46 9.89 -1.42 -27.32
N LEU A 47 11.00 -2.12 -27.21
CA LEU A 47 11.32 -3.05 -26.11
C LEU A 47 11.41 -2.35 -24.74
N THR A 48 11.26 -1.04 -24.73
CA THR A 48 11.04 -0.29 -23.50
C THR A 48 9.62 -0.52 -23.01
N CYS A 49 9.41 -1.69 -22.40
CA CYS A 49 8.36 -1.82 -21.42
C CYS A 49 8.67 -0.83 -20.30
N LYS A 50 8.45 0.45 -20.58
CA LYS A 50 8.39 1.48 -19.54
C LYS A 50 7.02 1.32 -18.88
N THR A 51 6.82 0.17 -18.24
CA THR A 51 5.82 0.07 -17.21
C THR A 51 6.27 1.10 -16.18
N THR A 52 5.58 2.21 -16.10
CA THR A 52 5.88 3.20 -15.10
C THR A 52 5.78 2.54 -13.73
N TRP A 53 6.54 3.00 -12.74
CA TRP A 53 6.41 2.51 -11.35
C TRP A 53 4.93 2.48 -10.90
N LYS A 54 4.16 3.47 -11.30
CA LYS A 54 2.72 3.56 -11.04
C LYS A 54 1.91 2.41 -11.66
N GLU A 55 2.19 2.02 -12.89
CA GLU A 55 1.51 0.91 -13.57
C GLU A 55 1.93 -0.44 -13.00
N PHE A 56 3.22 -0.59 -12.67
CA PHE A 56 3.72 -1.77 -11.98
C PHE A 56 3.05 -1.95 -10.62
N LEU A 57 3.02 -0.92 -9.79
CA LEU A 57 2.33 -0.95 -8.51
C LEU A 57 0.83 -1.28 -8.69
N LYS A 58 0.15 -0.65 -9.65
CA LYS A 58 -1.27 -0.86 -9.88
C LYS A 58 -1.62 -2.31 -10.24
N SER A 59 -0.80 -2.96 -11.05
CA SER A 59 -1.01 -4.36 -11.45
C SER A 59 -0.68 -5.37 -10.35
N HIS A 60 0.11 -4.95 -9.33
CA HIS A 60 0.59 -5.82 -8.26
C HIS A 60 0.16 -5.36 -6.84
N TRP A 61 -0.76 -4.41 -6.73
CA TRP A 61 -1.15 -3.80 -5.45
C TRP A 61 -1.51 -4.81 -4.34
N HIS A 62 -2.06 -5.96 -4.71
CA HIS A 62 -2.46 -6.99 -3.76
C HIS A 62 -1.28 -7.67 -3.04
N VAL A 63 -0.08 -7.68 -3.64
CA VAL A 63 1.13 -8.25 -3.04
C VAL A 63 2.04 -7.21 -2.38
N PHE A 64 1.65 -5.94 -2.39
CA PHE A 64 2.39 -4.86 -1.75
C PHE A 64 1.83 -4.50 -0.38
N ALA A 65 2.75 -4.34 0.56
CA ALA A 65 2.55 -3.56 1.77
C ALA A 65 3.51 -2.37 1.77
N ALA A 66 3.18 -1.34 2.50
CA ALA A 66 4.08 -0.24 2.80
C ALA A 66 4.15 -0.07 4.31
N CYS A 67 5.25 0.43 4.83
CA CYS A 67 5.39 0.76 6.23
C CYS A 67 6.00 2.14 6.42
N ASP A 68 5.84 2.66 7.61
CA ASP A 68 6.38 3.95 7.99
C ASP A 68 6.47 4.06 9.53
N LEU A 69 7.24 5.03 9.99
CA LEU A 69 7.44 5.38 11.37
C LEU A 69 6.94 6.80 11.62
N PHE A 70 6.17 6.99 12.68
CA PHE A 70 5.86 8.33 13.13
C PHE A 70 6.08 8.49 14.63
N SER A 71 6.40 9.69 15.06
CA SER A 71 6.59 10.01 16.45
C SER A 71 5.39 10.72 17.07
N ILE A 72 5.20 10.48 18.37
CA ILE A 72 4.28 11.18 19.24
C ILE A 72 4.95 11.44 20.59
N GLU A 73 4.63 12.56 21.22
CA GLU A 73 5.13 12.90 22.56
C GLU A 73 4.05 12.62 23.59
N LEU A 74 4.41 11.87 24.63
CA LEU A 74 3.57 11.56 25.78
C LEU A 74 4.06 12.30 27.02
N PHE A 75 3.15 12.70 27.90
CA PHE A 75 3.48 13.35 29.17
C PHE A 75 3.63 12.30 30.29
N VAL A 76 4.80 11.66 30.37
CA VAL A 76 5.07 10.57 31.29
C VAL A 76 5.82 11.08 32.50
N LYS A 77 5.26 10.90 33.72
CA LYS A 77 5.89 11.30 35.01
C LYS A 77 6.43 12.75 35.01
N GLY A 78 5.64 13.68 34.44
CA GLY A 78 6.01 15.10 34.43
C GLY A 78 7.01 15.50 33.35
N LYS A 79 7.32 14.62 32.38
CA LYS A 79 8.24 14.88 31.27
C LYS A 79 7.61 14.48 29.93
N LEU A 80 7.98 15.21 28.89
CA LEU A 80 7.65 14.79 27.53
C LEU A 80 8.63 13.69 27.10
N VAL A 81 8.08 12.54 26.75
CA VAL A 81 8.83 11.39 26.24
C VAL A 81 8.32 11.10 24.83
N ARG A 82 9.25 11.05 23.88
CA ARG A 82 8.93 10.72 22.48
C ARG A 82 8.82 9.21 22.31
N TYR A 83 7.70 8.77 21.78
CA TYR A 83 7.48 7.40 21.35
C TYR A 83 7.46 7.32 19.83
N MET A 84 8.02 6.26 19.29
CA MET A 84 7.93 5.91 17.87
C MET A 84 6.85 4.84 17.69
N VAL A 85 6.03 5.04 16.69
CA VAL A 85 4.98 4.09 16.29
C VAL A 85 5.33 3.57 14.91
N PHE A 86 5.55 2.27 14.81
CA PHE A 86 5.79 1.58 13.55
C PHE A 86 4.53 0.87 13.10
N PHE A 87 4.13 1.08 11.86
CA PHE A 87 2.94 0.47 11.27
C PHE A 87 3.20 0.01 9.85
N ALA A 88 2.37 -0.91 9.38
CA ALA A 88 2.31 -1.27 7.98
C ALA A 88 0.89 -1.13 7.43
N ILE A 89 0.78 -0.91 6.13
CA ILE A 89 -0.47 -0.75 5.39
C ILE A 89 -0.46 -1.63 4.14
N HIS A 90 -1.52 -2.39 3.90
CA HIS A 90 -1.73 -3.08 2.64
C HIS A 90 -2.12 -2.09 1.54
N VAL A 91 -1.33 -2.00 0.49
CA VAL A 91 -1.52 -0.99 -0.58
C VAL A 91 -2.87 -1.14 -1.29
N ALA A 92 -3.36 -2.36 -1.48
CA ALA A 92 -4.63 -2.61 -2.16
C ALA A 92 -5.87 -2.31 -1.29
N THR A 93 -5.87 -2.81 -0.06
CA THR A 93 -7.05 -2.77 0.82
C THR A 93 -7.09 -1.58 1.75
N ARG A 94 -5.95 -0.92 1.98
CA ARG A 94 -5.72 0.13 3.00
C ARG A 94 -5.81 -0.39 4.43
N LYS A 95 -5.86 -1.70 4.64
CA LYS A 95 -5.79 -2.27 5.98
C LYS A 95 -4.47 -1.92 6.62
N VAL A 96 -4.49 -1.51 7.88
CA VAL A 96 -3.33 -1.04 8.64
C VAL A 96 -3.18 -1.90 9.89
N GLU A 97 -1.94 -2.14 10.30
CA GLU A 97 -1.61 -2.73 11.59
C GLU A 97 -0.48 -1.94 12.25
N ILE A 98 -0.61 -1.66 13.55
CA ILE A 98 0.46 -1.13 14.37
C ILE A 98 1.36 -2.30 14.77
N LEU A 99 2.54 -2.34 14.22
CA LEU A 99 3.50 -3.43 14.42
C LEU A 99 4.37 -3.24 15.66
N GLY A 100 4.51 -1.99 16.11
CA GLY A 100 5.28 -1.71 17.31
C GLY A 100 5.14 -0.27 17.81
N VAL A 101 5.34 -0.10 19.12
CA VAL A 101 5.42 1.19 19.80
C VAL A 101 6.57 1.10 20.77
N ASP A 102 7.51 2.04 20.73
CA ASP A 102 8.66 2.05 21.62
C ASP A 102 9.19 3.49 21.79
N ALA A 103 9.70 3.81 22.99
CA ALA A 103 10.35 5.09 23.27
C ALA A 103 11.81 5.15 22.80
N GLN A 104 12.45 3.99 22.62
CA GLN A 104 13.85 3.85 22.22
C GLN A 104 14.02 2.73 21.17
N PRO A 105 13.38 2.87 20.00
CA PRO A 105 13.45 1.86 18.95
C PRO A 105 14.92 1.64 18.53
N ASN A 106 15.26 0.38 18.29
CA ASN A 106 16.62 -0.04 17.92
C ASN A 106 16.59 -1.23 16.94
N GLY A 107 17.77 -1.65 16.48
CA GLY A 107 17.89 -2.78 15.55
C GLY A 107 17.22 -4.07 16.04
N PRO A 108 17.50 -4.56 17.26
CA PRO A 108 16.82 -5.74 17.83
C PRO A 108 15.28 -5.63 17.87
N TRP A 109 14.75 -4.46 18.19
CA TRP A 109 13.30 -4.20 18.16
C TRP A 109 12.74 -4.33 16.75
N MET A 110 13.40 -3.75 15.75
CA MET A 110 13.01 -3.88 14.34
C MET A 110 13.10 -5.33 13.84
N GLU A 111 14.13 -6.07 14.26
CA GLU A 111 14.24 -7.50 13.92
C GLU A 111 13.08 -8.31 14.49
N GLN A 112 12.66 -8.03 15.73
CA GLN A 112 11.51 -8.73 16.32
C GLN A 112 10.22 -8.39 15.60
N ILE A 113 10.03 -7.13 15.20
CA ILE A 113 8.90 -6.71 14.36
C ILE A 113 8.91 -7.45 13.02
N ALA A 114 10.06 -7.54 12.35
CA ALA A 114 10.17 -8.28 11.10
C ALA A 114 9.72 -9.74 11.25
N ARG A 115 10.17 -10.44 12.31
CA ARG A 115 9.77 -11.82 12.60
C ARG A 115 8.26 -11.95 12.84
N ASN A 116 7.69 -11.05 13.66
CA ASN A 116 6.27 -11.09 13.99
C ASN A 116 5.40 -10.79 12.77
N ALA A 117 5.76 -9.76 12.00
CA ALA A 117 4.98 -9.31 10.84
C ALA A 117 5.03 -10.30 9.66
N SER A 118 6.16 -10.98 9.46
CA SER A 118 6.35 -11.94 8.36
C SER A 118 6.15 -13.40 8.75
N GLY A 119 5.90 -13.71 10.02
CA GLY A 119 5.59 -15.04 10.52
C GLY A 119 4.23 -15.55 10.05
N GLU A 120 3.90 -16.78 10.42
CA GLU A 120 2.61 -17.39 10.12
C GLU A 120 1.47 -16.57 10.73
N GLY A 121 0.50 -16.16 9.90
CA GLY A 121 -0.58 -15.28 10.32
C GLY A 121 -0.21 -13.81 10.55
N GLY A 122 1.06 -13.43 10.35
CA GLY A 122 1.51 -12.05 10.46
C GLY A 122 0.95 -11.14 9.37
N PHE A 123 1.01 -9.84 9.60
CA PHE A 123 0.41 -8.84 8.71
C PHE A 123 0.97 -8.87 7.28
N LEU A 124 2.22 -9.30 7.10
CA LEU A 124 2.86 -9.42 5.80
C LEU A 124 2.64 -10.80 5.15
N ALA A 125 1.87 -11.71 5.76
CA ALA A 125 1.56 -13.00 5.17
C ALA A 125 0.94 -12.83 3.77
N GLY A 126 1.49 -13.52 2.77
CA GLY A 126 1.05 -13.43 1.38
C GLY A 126 1.47 -12.15 0.64
N LYS A 127 2.25 -11.26 1.28
CA LYS A 127 2.88 -10.11 0.61
C LYS A 127 4.23 -10.54 0.03
N LYS A 128 4.59 -9.92 -1.09
CA LYS A 128 5.88 -10.12 -1.76
C LYS A 128 6.82 -8.93 -1.59
N TYR A 129 6.26 -7.76 -1.35
CA TYR A 129 7.02 -6.52 -1.30
C TYR A 129 6.59 -5.67 -0.11
N LEU A 130 7.57 -5.11 0.60
CA LEU A 130 7.38 -4.11 1.64
C LEU A 130 8.11 -2.83 1.24
N ILE A 131 7.35 -1.77 1.01
CA ILE A 131 7.88 -0.45 0.69
C ILE A 131 8.19 0.29 2.00
N HIS A 132 9.40 0.86 2.12
CA HIS A 132 9.80 1.71 3.24
C HIS A 132 10.73 2.84 2.78
N ASP A 133 10.88 3.86 3.60
CA ASP A 133 11.79 4.96 3.37
C ASP A 133 13.26 4.62 3.73
N CYS A 134 14.11 5.66 3.81
CA CYS A 134 15.54 5.53 4.12
C CYS A 134 15.86 5.72 5.60
N ASP A 135 14.92 5.48 6.55
CA ASP A 135 15.25 5.60 7.97
C ASP A 135 16.34 4.59 8.39
N SER A 136 17.20 5.01 9.30
CA SER A 136 18.33 4.23 9.79
C SER A 136 17.93 3.01 10.63
N LEU A 137 16.70 2.94 11.10
CA LEU A 137 16.13 1.78 11.78
C LEU A 137 15.92 0.58 10.86
N TYR A 138 15.76 0.80 9.54
CA TYR A 138 15.72 -0.28 8.55
C TYR A 138 17.13 -0.81 8.29
N THR A 139 17.56 -1.76 9.11
CA THR A 139 18.89 -2.35 9.04
C THR A 139 18.94 -3.47 7.98
N GLU A 140 20.15 -3.82 7.52
CA GLU A 140 20.35 -4.99 6.63
C GLU A 140 19.82 -6.30 7.24
N ARG A 141 19.83 -6.39 8.57
CA ARG A 141 19.30 -7.55 9.28
C ARG A 141 17.78 -7.62 9.21
N PHE A 142 17.09 -6.46 9.31
CA PHE A 142 15.65 -6.36 9.09
C PHE A 142 15.28 -6.85 7.68
N ASP A 143 15.96 -6.34 6.65
CA ASP A 143 15.73 -6.74 5.24
C ASP A 143 15.99 -8.24 5.02
N SER A 144 17.06 -8.77 5.63
CA SER A 144 17.41 -10.19 5.54
C SER A 144 16.35 -11.10 6.15
N LEU A 145 15.76 -10.71 7.28
CA LEU A 145 14.66 -11.44 7.93
C LEU A 145 13.39 -11.45 7.08
N LEU A 146 13.01 -10.32 6.51
CA LEU A 146 11.88 -10.24 5.58
C LEU A 146 12.12 -11.10 4.35
N LYS A 147 13.30 -11.02 3.76
CA LYS A 147 13.68 -11.81 2.57
C LYS A 147 13.63 -13.32 2.85
N ALA A 148 14.09 -13.76 4.02
CA ALA A 148 14.00 -15.15 4.44
C ALA A 148 12.55 -15.66 4.53
N ALA A 149 11.60 -14.75 4.84
CA ALA A 149 10.17 -15.03 4.86
C ALA A 149 9.48 -14.82 3.48
N GLY A 150 10.24 -14.53 2.42
CA GLY A 150 9.71 -14.33 1.07
C GLY A 150 9.18 -12.92 0.79
N VAL A 151 9.47 -11.95 1.65
CA VAL A 151 9.09 -10.53 1.49
C VAL A 151 10.33 -9.72 1.09
N GLU A 152 10.32 -9.10 -0.07
CA GLU A 152 11.39 -8.22 -0.53
C GLU A 152 11.15 -6.79 -0.05
N ALA A 153 12.11 -6.24 0.69
CA ALA A 153 12.10 -4.86 1.13
C ALA A 153 12.48 -3.94 -0.04
N LEU A 154 11.62 -2.97 -0.34
CA LEU A 154 11.81 -2.00 -1.42
C LEU A 154 12.07 -0.61 -0.80
N LYS A 155 13.35 -0.27 -0.72
CA LYS A 155 13.79 1.02 -0.21
C LYS A 155 13.49 2.13 -1.20
N LEU A 156 12.75 3.16 -0.78
CA LEU A 156 12.42 4.31 -1.61
C LEU A 156 13.64 5.23 -1.78
N PRO A 157 13.77 5.90 -2.94
CA PRO A 157 14.77 6.95 -3.09
C PRO A 157 14.57 8.07 -2.07
N PRO A 158 15.63 8.70 -1.59
CA PRO A 158 15.53 9.86 -0.69
C PRO A 158 14.66 10.96 -1.30
N ARG A 159 13.84 11.63 -0.47
CA ARG A 159 12.97 12.76 -0.87
C ARG A 159 11.93 12.40 -1.94
N SER A 160 11.36 11.21 -1.88
CA SER A 160 10.33 10.75 -2.81
C SER A 160 9.00 10.46 -2.09
N PRO A 161 8.34 11.46 -1.48
CA PRO A 161 7.11 11.28 -0.71
C PRO A 161 5.99 10.67 -1.54
N ASP A 162 5.90 11.02 -2.82
CA ASP A 162 4.86 10.48 -3.72
C ASP A 162 4.87 8.96 -3.91
N LEU A 163 5.91 8.27 -3.43
CA LEU A 163 6.06 6.83 -3.57
C LEU A 163 5.46 6.02 -2.39
N ASN A 164 5.11 6.69 -1.27
CA ASN A 164 4.41 6.08 -0.13
C ASN A 164 3.17 6.89 0.32
N PRO A 165 2.30 7.33 -0.60
CA PRO A 165 1.23 8.28 -0.30
C PRO A 165 0.18 7.71 0.65
N HIS A 166 0.07 6.38 0.74
CA HIS A 166 -0.94 5.73 1.59
C HIS A 166 -0.52 5.68 3.05
N ALA A 167 0.76 5.41 3.33
CA ALA A 167 1.30 5.47 4.68
C ALA A 167 1.31 6.92 5.19
N GLU A 168 1.76 7.87 4.40
CA GLU A 168 1.72 9.29 4.77
C GLU A 168 0.32 9.80 5.07
N ARG A 169 -0.66 9.39 4.25
CA ARG A 169 -2.07 9.75 4.48
C ARG A 169 -2.61 9.14 5.79
N PHE A 170 -2.24 7.90 6.09
CA PHE A 170 -2.62 7.27 7.36
C PHE A 170 -2.04 8.04 8.54
N VAL A 171 -0.73 8.37 8.51
CA VAL A 171 -0.07 9.16 9.57
C VAL A 171 -0.78 10.50 9.77
N ARG A 172 -1.11 11.21 8.69
CA ARG A 172 -1.86 12.46 8.78
C ARG A 172 -3.22 12.24 9.43
N SER A 173 -3.98 11.24 8.96
CA SER A 173 -5.32 10.97 9.50
C SER A 173 -5.29 10.63 10.98
N VAL A 174 -4.43 9.72 11.44
CA VAL A 174 -4.37 9.34 12.86
C VAL A 174 -3.93 10.51 13.75
N LYS A 175 -3.01 11.35 13.27
CA LYS A 175 -2.58 12.54 14.01
C LYS A 175 -3.68 13.59 14.10
N GLU A 176 -4.26 13.98 12.98
CA GLU A 176 -5.26 15.07 12.92
C GLU A 176 -6.62 14.68 13.53
N GLU A 177 -7.08 13.45 13.29
CA GLU A 177 -8.39 12.99 13.73
C GLU A 177 -8.40 12.46 15.18
N CYS A 178 -7.23 12.12 15.74
CA CYS A 178 -7.17 11.46 17.03
C CYS A 178 -6.03 11.98 17.93
N LEU A 179 -4.78 11.73 17.58
CA LEU A 179 -3.66 11.90 18.52
C LEU A 179 -3.40 13.35 18.92
N ALA A 180 -3.59 14.32 18.01
CA ALA A 180 -3.40 15.74 18.29
C ALA A 180 -4.48 16.32 19.23
N LEU A 181 -5.56 15.59 19.44
CA LEU A 181 -6.69 16.01 20.27
C LEU A 181 -6.68 15.39 21.68
N LEU A 182 -5.63 14.61 22.00
CA LEU A 182 -5.51 13.88 23.27
C LEU A 182 -4.20 14.19 23.96
N ILE A 183 -4.24 14.22 25.28
CA ILE A 183 -3.06 14.25 26.13
C ILE A 183 -2.85 12.82 26.66
N LEU A 184 -1.78 12.19 26.20
CA LEU A 184 -1.46 10.80 26.56
C LEU A 184 -0.36 10.78 27.64
N SER A 185 -0.55 9.95 28.66
CA SER A 185 0.32 9.89 29.84
C SER A 185 1.07 8.56 30.00
N SER A 186 0.75 7.56 29.19
CA SER A 186 1.46 6.26 29.21
C SER A 186 1.45 5.57 27.85
N GLU A 187 2.34 4.60 27.67
CA GLU A 187 2.37 3.74 26.48
C GLU A 187 1.09 2.91 26.34
N GLU A 188 0.57 2.38 27.46
CA GLU A 188 -0.66 1.59 27.46
C GLU A 188 -1.83 2.41 26.93
N GLN A 189 -1.91 3.68 27.36
CA GLN A 189 -2.93 4.60 26.86
C GLN A 189 -2.76 4.87 25.37
N LEU A 190 -1.52 5.07 24.90
CA LEU A 190 -1.23 5.23 23.48
C LEU A 190 -1.68 3.98 22.68
N ARG A 191 -1.32 2.80 23.14
CA ARG A 191 -1.72 1.53 22.49
C ARG A 191 -3.23 1.35 22.46
N TYR A 192 -3.92 1.67 23.53
CA TYR A 192 -5.38 1.64 23.59
C TYR A 192 -6.01 2.60 22.57
N VAL A 193 -5.54 3.85 22.55
CA VAL A 193 -6.04 4.87 21.63
C VAL A 193 -5.80 4.50 20.17
N LEU A 194 -4.62 3.98 19.85
CA LEU A 194 -4.31 3.47 18.50
C LEU A 194 -5.21 2.28 18.12
N GLY A 195 -5.48 1.37 19.04
CA GLY A 195 -6.39 0.25 18.86
C GLY A 195 -7.82 0.73 18.52
N GLU A 196 -8.37 1.66 19.32
CA GLU A 196 -9.68 2.26 19.07
C GLU A 196 -9.74 3.02 17.74
N TYR A 197 -8.65 3.75 17.41
CA TYR A 197 -8.55 4.42 16.12
C TYR A 197 -8.54 3.43 14.95
N LEU A 198 -7.83 2.29 15.05
CA LEU A 198 -7.82 1.26 14.01
C LEU A 198 -9.20 0.61 13.83
N GLN A 199 -9.95 0.38 14.91
CA GLN A 199 -11.34 -0.09 14.81
C GLN A 199 -12.20 0.90 14.02
N TYR A 200 -12.14 2.18 14.38
CA TYR A 200 -12.80 3.25 13.63
C TYR A 200 -12.33 3.30 12.17
N TYR A 201 -11.02 3.29 11.94
CA TYR A 201 -10.40 3.41 10.62
C TYR A 201 -10.82 2.28 9.68
N HIS A 202 -10.89 1.04 10.16
CA HIS A 202 -11.24 -0.13 9.33
C HIS A 202 -12.74 -0.31 9.15
N HIS A 203 -13.53 -0.11 10.20
CA HIS A 203 -14.91 -0.59 10.25
C HIS A 203 -15.96 0.51 10.18
N GLU A 204 -15.56 1.77 10.36
CA GLU A 204 -16.52 2.86 10.53
C GLU A 204 -16.20 4.07 9.65
N ARG A 205 -14.93 4.33 9.37
CA ARG A 205 -14.48 5.50 8.62
C ARG A 205 -14.68 5.32 7.12
N ILE A 206 -15.33 6.31 6.46
CA ILE A 206 -15.41 6.34 5.00
C ILE A 206 -14.08 6.85 4.43
N HIS A 207 -13.46 6.05 3.57
CA HIS A 207 -12.21 6.39 2.89
C HIS A 207 -12.51 7.04 1.54
N GLN A 208 -12.25 8.34 1.40
CA GLN A 208 -12.52 9.11 0.17
C GLN A 208 -11.93 8.46 -1.09
N GLY A 209 -10.69 7.96 -1.03
CA GLY A 209 -10.04 7.31 -2.18
C GLY A 209 -10.58 5.93 -2.54
N LEU A 210 -11.37 5.30 -1.66
CA LEU A 210 -12.05 4.03 -1.88
C LEU A 210 -13.56 4.21 -2.05
N HIS A 211 -14.10 5.36 -1.65
CA HIS A 211 -15.54 5.66 -1.56
C HIS A 211 -16.32 4.63 -0.72
N LYS A 212 -15.68 4.02 0.27
CA LYS A 212 -16.26 3.00 1.14
C LYS A 212 -15.50 2.86 2.46
N ILE A 213 -16.10 2.13 3.39
CA ILE A 213 -15.45 1.59 4.59
C ILE A 213 -14.61 0.38 4.17
N ILE A 214 -13.45 0.15 4.79
CA ILE A 214 -12.55 -0.96 4.42
C ILE A 214 -13.20 -2.31 4.70
N GLU A 215 -13.66 -2.52 5.93
CA GLU A 215 -14.31 -3.76 6.41
C GLU A 215 -15.60 -3.38 7.16
N PRO A 216 -16.69 -3.04 6.45
CA PRO A 216 -17.91 -2.61 7.11
C PRO A 216 -18.49 -3.75 7.98
N GLN A 217 -18.82 -3.43 9.23
CA GLN A 217 -19.47 -4.40 10.15
C GLN A 217 -21.00 -4.30 10.12
N HIS A 218 -21.51 -3.19 9.59
CA HIS A 218 -22.94 -2.90 9.51
C HIS A 218 -23.35 -2.71 8.06
N GLU A 219 -24.07 -3.66 7.51
CA GLU A 219 -24.66 -3.59 6.18
C GLU A 219 -26.18 -3.43 6.32
N GLY A 220 -26.66 -2.20 6.35
CA GLY A 220 -28.09 -1.90 6.37
C GLY A 220 -28.38 -0.62 5.62
N ASN A 221 -29.29 -0.68 4.64
CA ASN A 221 -29.76 0.50 3.89
C ASN A 221 -31.09 1.04 4.44
N GLN A 222 -31.70 0.38 5.42
CA GLN A 222 -32.99 0.74 6.00
C GLN A 222 -32.88 0.74 7.55
N GLY A 223 -33.72 1.51 8.20
CA GLY A 223 -33.73 1.64 9.66
C GLY A 223 -33.22 3.00 10.14
N GLU A 224 -33.29 3.19 11.46
CA GLU A 224 -32.87 4.40 12.16
C GLU A 224 -31.36 4.61 12.02
N ILE A 225 -30.94 5.88 11.89
CA ILE A 225 -29.52 6.24 11.89
C ILE A 225 -29.05 6.31 13.33
N ILE A 226 -28.05 5.50 13.67
CA ILE A 226 -27.39 5.52 14.98
C ILE A 226 -25.96 6.01 14.86
N CYS A 227 -25.49 6.69 15.91
CA CYS A 227 -24.13 7.16 16.05
C CYS A 227 -23.34 6.17 16.92
N ILE A 228 -22.19 5.72 16.43
CA ILE A 228 -21.19 5.03 17.25
C ILE A 228 -20.15 6.04 17.67
N GLU A 229 -19.85 6.07 18.96
CA GLU A 229 -18.86 6.96 19.55
C GLU A 229 -17.69 6.15 20.12
N ARG A 230 -16.46 6.59 19.84
CA ARG A 230 -15.23 6.04 20.43
C ARG A 230 -14.43 7.14 21.09
N LEU A 231 -13.57 6.75 22.03
CA LEU A 231 -12.70 7.65 22.78
C LEU A 231 -13.47 8.83 23.40
N GLY A 232 -14.61 8.53 24.06
CA GLY A 232 -15.44 9.52 24.72
C GLY A 232 -16.14 10.50 23.76
N GLY A 233 -16.45 10.05 22.53
CA GLY A 233 -17.12 10.86 21.52
C GLY A 233 -16.17 11.65 20.62
N LEU A 234 -14.86 11.46 20.75
CA LEU A 234 -13.88 12.06 19.86
C LEU A 234 -14.02 11.56 18.42
N LEU A 235 -14.20 10.25 18.25
CA LEU A 235 -14.44 9.62 16.96
C LEU A 235 -15.91 9.25 16.86
N LYS A 236 -16.57 9.67 15.78
CA LYS A 236 -17.99 9.41 15.54
C LYS A 236 -18.20 8.82 14.16
N SER A 237 -19.03 7.80 14.10
CA SER A 237 -19.48 7.21 12.86
C SER A 237 -20.99 7.02 12.87
N TYR A 238 -21.58 6.89 11.70
CA TYR A 238 -23.03 6.76 11.54
C TYR A 238 -23.36 5.59 10.65
N HIS A 239 -24.29 4.77 11.10
CA HIS A 239 -24.79 3.64 10.31
C HIS A 239 -26.30 3.45 10.53
N ARG A 240 -26.95 2.69 9.66
CA ARG A 240 -28.35 2.33 9.86
C ARG A 240 -28.43 1.05 10.67
N LYS A 241 -29.34 1.02 11.64
CA LYS A 241 -29.66 -0.17 12.39
C LYS A 241 -30.24 -1.21 11.43
N ALA A 242 -29.79 -2.46 11.53
CA ALA A 242 -30.44 -3.55 10.80
C ALA A 242 -31.93 -3.63 11.20
N ALA A 243 -32.78 -3.80 10.20
CA ALA A 243 -34.23 -3.94 10.41
C ALA A 243 -34.55 -5.27 11.10
#